data_65747a981b6d40b9f74282ec1203daa0
#
_entry.id   65747a981b6d40b9f74282ec1203daa0
#
_cell.length_a   1.000
_cell.length_b   1.000
_cell.length_c   1.000
_cell.angle_alpha   90.00
_cell.angle_beta   90.00
_cell.angle_gamma   90.00
#
_symmetry.space_group_name_H-M   'P 1'
#
loop_
_entity.id
_entity.type
_entity.pdbx_description
1 polymer ?
#
loop_
_entity_poly.entity_id
_entity_poly.type
_entity_poly.pdbx_seq_one_letter_code
_entity_poly.pdbx_strand_id
1 'polypeptide(L)'
;MYRRRPYSGRPGYPGRAAALSLAFAAAWVSALLPVQAHAQSERESLESVRQTTLALIELLVQNGTLPRDKADALLAEARRRADAALAEAAKGEPPPVRVQYVPQVVRDQIRNEVREEVLARAKLERWGVPNATAEWTDRIAIEGEVRMRSQVDRLGTGNPSPQDFLNASLGGTTRAADFATGTATGLATASTQDDRDRLRLLARLGINAKVSDSVTAGLRLATGSATDRVSNRQTLGQNFNRYQFLIDRAFVKFEPTEWASVSAGRFANPWFATEMLWSDNLNFDGVSATVKMPARATSTVLPFATMGFFPLRESIAGRRSRSLVGAQVGAQWEASERTRVRFGVAHYRYNDLEGRVDPDFDAVSGAGRSYGQFEYEAGLRQRGNTLFLTNNPAEIAGGLTPDKARWGLASRFQPTALTMAAEFSHFSPFVIGLSGEYVRNGAFDRQEILARTGVNLTDARNYGAGMRATFGAQQVRNAGEWQLSLGYRWLGSDAVPDAFVDGDLGLGGTNVRGVTAGVVYGVARDTQLGLRLLSGRTISSPTMQAGLKDRYSVFSMQVDLNVRF
;
A
#
# COMPACT_ATOMS: atom_id res chain seq x y z
N MET A 1 5.06 19.45 58.67
CA MET A 1 3.69 19.91 58.38
C MET A 1 3.72 20.68 57.08
N TYR A 2 3.52 20.04 55.93
CA TYR A 2 3.35 20.66 54.63
C TYR A 2 2.08 20.12 54.01
N ARG A 3 1.01 20.92 53.97
CA ARG A 3 -0.27 20.58 53.33
C ARG A 3 -0.10 20.65 51.83
N ARG A 4 -0.26 19.53 51.13
CA ARG A 4 -0.47 19.46 49.67
C ARG A 4 -1.90 19.91 49.36
N ARG A 5 -2.02 20.93 48.53
CA ARG A 5 -3.29 21.32 47.90
C ARG A 5 -3.61 20.32 46.76
N PRO A 6 -4.86 19.90 46.58
CA PRO A 6 -5.25 19.10 45.44
C PRO A 6 -5.26 19.96 44.18
N TYR A 7 -4.67 19.43 43.12
CA TYR A 7 -4.69 20.00 41.78
C TYR A 7 -6.11 19.80 41.22
N SER A 8 -6.86 20.92 41.08
CA SER A 8 -8.16 20.93 40.42
C SER A 8 -7.93 20.71 38.91
N GLY A 9 -8.41 19.58 38.38
CA GLY A 9 -8.41 19.30 36.97
C GLY A 9 -9.16 20.38 36.19
N ARG A 10 -8.51 20.96 35.21
CA ARG A 10 -9.19 21.75 34.18
C ARG A 10 -9.96 20.82 33.30
N PRO A 11 -11.24 21.09 32.96
CA PRO A 11 -11.96 20.34 31.97
C PRO A 11 -11.28 20.57 30.61
N GLY A 12 -10.82 19.49 30.00
CA GLY A 12 -10.33 19.50 28.64
C GLY A 12 -11.43 19.96 27.68
N TYR A 13 -11.14 20.95 26.87
CA TYR A 13 -12.00 21.39 25.78
C TYR A 13 -11.91 20.38 24.62
N PRO A 14 -12.93 19.58 24.32
CA PRO A 14 -12.89 18.62 23.21
C PRO A 14 -13.31 19.25 21.87
N GLY A 15 -13.19 20.55 21.70
CA GLY A 15 -13.90 21.22 20.60
C GLY A 15 -13.06 21.71 19.41
N ARG A 16 -11.76 21.93 19.54
CA ARG A 16 -11.03 22.66 18.47
C ARG A 16 -10.33 21.77 17.44
N ALA A 17 -9.79 20.63 17.82
CA ALA A 17 -9.12 19.74 16.86
C ALA A 17 -10.12 18.95 16.00
N ALA A 18 -11.22 18.46 16.61
CA ALA A 18 -12.30 17.80 15.87
C ALA A 18 -13.01 18.75 14.89
N ALA A 19 -13.14 20.04 15.27
CA ALA A 19 -13.72 21.06 14.39
C ALA A 19 -12.81 21.37 13.18
N LEU A 20 -11.48 21.36 13.35
CA LEU A 20 -10.54 21.52 12.25
C LEU A 20 -10.55 20.32 11.28
N SER A 21 -10.64 19.09 11.80
CA SER A 21 -10.72 17.89 10.97
C SER A 21 -12.04 17.81 10.21
N LEU A 22 -13.16 18.20 10.84
CA LEU A 22 -14.46 18.29 10.19
C LEU A 22 -14.55 19.48 9.23
N ALA A 23 -13.92 20.62 9.56
CA ALA A 23 -13.86 21.76 8.66
C ALA A 23 -13.02 21.47 7.41
N PHE A 24 -11.95 20.69 7.55
CA PHE A 24 -11.15 20.26 6.41
C PHE A 24 -11.94 19.29 5.52
N ALA A 25 -12.66 18.32 6.10
CA ALA A 25 -13.54 17.42 5.35
C ALA A 25 -14.73 18.16 4.72
N ALA A 26 -15.33 19.13 5.43
CA ALA A 26 -16.44 19.93 4.93
C ALA A 26 -16.03 20.90 3.82
N ALA A 27 -14.84 21.48 3.89
CA ALA A 27 -14.29 22.33 2.83
C ALA A 27 -14.05 21.57 1.53
N TRP A 28 -13.68 20.27 1.61
CA TRP A 28 -13.50 19.43 0.43
C TRP A 28 -14.83 18.90 -0.14
N VAL A 29 -15.84 18.67 0.69
CA VAL A 29 -17.18 18.25 0.25
C VAL A 29 -17.93 19.41 -0.42
N SER A 30 -17.74 20.66 0.03
CA SER A 30 -18.36 21.82 -0.63
C SER A 30 -17.81 22.12 -2.04
N ALA A 31 -16.60 21.64 -2.36
CA ALA A 31 -16.03 21.73 -3.71
C ALA A 31 -16.58 20.67 -4.68
N LEU A 32 -17.43 19.74 -4.21
CA LEU A 32 -17.95 18.59 -4.98
C LEU A 32 -19.41 18.76 -5.45
N LEU A 33 -20.01 19.95 -5.32
CA LEU A 33 -21.33 20.18 -5.92
C LEU A 33 -21.19 20.33 -7.43
N PRO A 34 -21.88 19.52 -8.25
CA PRO A 34 -21.81 19.64 -9.70
C PRO A 34 -22.47 20.95 -10.12
N VAL A 35 -21.67 21.86 -10.64
CA VAL A 35 -22.19 22.97 -11.42
C VAL A 35 -22.80 22.40 -12.70
N GLN A 36 -24.11 22.45 -12.81
CA GLN A 36 -24.84 22.15 -14.03
C GLN A 36 -24.46 23.22 -15.10
N ALA A 37 -23.50 22.90 -15.94
CA ALA A 37 -23.12 23.71 -17.09
C ALA A 37 -22.75 22.81 -18.28
N HIS A 38 -23.69 22.02 -18.79
CA HIS A 38 -23.42 21.10 -19.91
C HIS A 38 -24.10 21.49 -21.24
N ALA A 39 -24.80 22.62 -21.34
CA ALA A 39 -25.40 23.04 -22.59
C ALA A 39 -24.76 24.30 -23.22
N GLN A 40 -23.90 25.01 -22.50
CA GLN A 40 -23.18 26.19 -23.05
C GLN A 40 -21.78 25.84 -23.60
N SER A 41 -21.13 24.79 -23.09
CA SER A 41 -19.75 24.49 -23.47
C SER A 41 -19.59 23.93 -24.91
N GLU A 42 -20.60 23.26 -25.46
CA GLU A 42 -20.52 22.75 -26.84
C GLU A 42 -20.63 23.86 -27.89
N ARG A 43 -21.42 24.89 -27.64
CA ARG A 43 -21.50 26.04 -28.57
C ARG A 43 -20.25 26.90 -28.51
N GLU A 44 -19.69 27.14 -27.33
CA GLU A 44 -18.44 27.88 -27.14
C GLU A 44 -17.23 27.11 -27.71
N SER A 45 -17.20 25.76 -27.60
CA SER A 45 -16.14 24.96 -28.20
C SER A 45 -16.20 24.95 -29.74
N LEU A 46 -17.38 24.89 -30.35
CA LEU A 46 -17.57 24.97 -31.79
C LEU A 46 -17.19 26.34 -32.34
N GLU A 47 -17.54 27.41 -31.62
CA GLU A 47 -17.18 28.79 -32.02
C GLU A 47 -15.67 29.01 -31.89
N SER A 48 -15.02 28.48 -30.86
CA SER A 48 -13.56 28.56 -30.70
C SER A 48 -12.81 27.78 -31.79
N VAL A 49 -13.28 26.60 -32.18
CA VAL A 49 -12.71 25.82 -33.29
C VAL A 49 -12.87 26.58 -34.62
N ARG A 50 -14.02 27.21 -34.84
CA ARG A 50 -14.25 28.03 -36.03
C ARG A 50 -13.32 29.24 -36.09
N GLN A 51 -13.15 29.98 -35.00
CA GLN A 51 -12.22 31.11 -34.92
C GLN A 51 -10.77 30.68 -35.12
N THR A 52 -10.38 29.56 -34.52
CA THR A 52 -9.02 28.99 -34.67
C THR A 52 -8.74 28.59 -36.12
N THR A 53 -9.73 28.02 -36.82
CA THR A 53 -9.59 27.60 -38.20
C THR A 53 -9.47 28.83 -39.14
N LEU A 54 -10.25 29.87 -38.90
CA LEU A 54 -10.16 31.14 -39.67
C LEU A 54 -8.81 31.84 -39.45
N ALA A 55 -8.33 31.92 -38.21
CA ALA A 55 -7.03 32.48 -37.86
C ALA A 55 -5.88 31.71 -38.52
N LEU A 56 -5.99 30.39 -38.60
CA LEU A 56 -4.99 29.53 -39.23
C LEU A 56 -4.93 29.73 -40.75
N ILE A 57 -6.07 29.91 -41.43
CA ILE A 57 -6.14 30.22 -42.86
C ILE A 57 -5.52 31.60 -43.12
N GLU A 58 -5.79 32.58 -42.27
CA GLU A 58 -5.25 33.92 -42.40
C GLU A 58 -3.74 33.97 -42.19
N LEU A 59 -3.21 33.19 -41.25
CA LEU A 59 -1.77 32.98 -41.01
C LEU A 59 -1.07 32.31 -42.21
N LEU A 60 -1.72 31.34 -42.85
CA LEU A 60 -1.19 30.65 -44.03
C LEU A 60 -1.16 31.60 -45.25
N VAL A 61 -2.11 32.54 -45.36
CA VAL A 61 -2.11 33.57 -46.39
C VAL A 61 -1.03 34.61 -46.11
N GLN A 62 -0.85 35.05 -44.85
CA GLN A 62 0.19 36.01 -44.46
C GLN A 62 1.61 35.47 -44.68
N ASN A 63 1.79 34.17 -44.46
CA ASN A 63 3.09 33.50 -44.66
C ASN A 63 3.37 33.14 -46.13
N GLY A 64 2.50 33.54 -47.06
CA GLY A 64 2.71 33.30 -48.50
C GLY A 64 2.58 31.82 -48.92
N THR A 65 2.14 30.96 -48.02
CA THR A 65 2.01 29.50 -48.27
C THR A 65 0.69 29.16 -49.00
N LEU A 66 -0.32 30.03 -48.89
CA LEU A 66 -1.61 29.86 -49.54
C LEU A 66 -1.96 31.17 -50.30
N PRO A 67 -2.13 31.17 -51.65
CA PRO A 67 -2.58 32.31 -52.41
C PRO A 67 -3.99 32.76 -51.94
N ARG A 68 -4.19 34.06 -51.82
CA ARG A 68 -5.42 34.65 -51.30
C ARG A 68 -6.67 34.21 -52.05
N ASP A 69 -6.58 34.12 -53.38
CA ASP A 69 -7.66 33.64 -54.24
C ASP A 69 -8.09 32.18 -53.93
N LYS A 70 -7.14 31.34 -53.55
CA LYS A 70 -7.42 29.95 -53.14
C LYS A 70 -8.00 29.86 -51.74
N ALA A 71 -7.59 30.73 -50.81
CA ALA A 71 -8.18 30.82 -49.49
C ALA A 71 -9.64 31.25 -49.52
N ASP A 72 -9.96 32.27 -50.35
CA ASP A 72 -11.33 32.73 -50.52
C ASP A 72 -12.21 31.67 -51.22
N ALA A 73 -11.68 30.94 -52.19
CA ALA A 73 -12.38 29.84 -52.84
C ALA A 73 -12.69 28.67 -51.85
N LEU A 74 -11.76 28.34 -50.96
CA LEU A 74 -11.97 27.31 -49.91
C LEU A 74 -13.02 27.75 -48.89
N LEU A 75 -13.02 28.99 -48.46
CA LEU A 75 -14.03 29.54 -47.57
C LEU A 75 -15.42 29.60 -48.21
N ALA A 76 -15.52 29.96 -49.52
CA ALA A 76 -16.76 29.95 -50.26
C ALA A 76 -17.32 28.53 -50.46
N GLU A 77 -16.46 27.56 -50.71
CA GLU A 77 -16.85 26.15 -50.84
C GLU A 77 -17.29 25.56 -49.48
N ALA A 78 -16.58 25.86 -48.37
CA ALA A 78 -16.96 25.46 -47.03
C ALA A 78 -18.34 26.02 -46.62
N ARG A 79 -18.65 27.28 -46.97
CA ARG A 79 -19.98 27.88 -46.75
C ARG A 79 -21.06 27.19 -47.57
N ARG A 80 -20.83 26.94 -48.87
CA ARG A 80 -21.79 26.21 -49.73
C ARG A 80 -22.11 24.82 -49.20
N ARG A 81 -21.11 24.07 -48.68
CA ARG A 81 -21.32 22.76 -48.07
C ARG A 81 -22.09 22.83 -46.77
N ALA A 82 -21.83 23.83 -45.94
CA ALA A 82 -22.58 24.05 -44.71
C ALA A 82 -24.05 24.42 -45.00
N ASP A 83 -24.30 25.27 -45.98
CA ASP A 83 -25.66 25.67 -46.37
C ASP A 83 -26.41 24.51 -47.04
N ALA A 84 -25.75 23.68 -47.84
CA ALA A 84 -26.32 22.46 -48.42
C ALA A 84 -26.67 21.41 -47.32
N ALA A 85 -25.81 21.24 -46.32
CA ALA A 85 -26.07 20.33 -45.21
C ALA A 85 -27.24 20.80 -44.31
N LEU A 86 -27.38 22.13 -44.12
CA LEU A 86 -28.52 22.71 -43.42
C LEU A 86 -29.84 22.60 -44.23
N ALA A 87 -29.77 22.71 -45.54
CA ALA A 87 -30.93 22.55 -46.43
C ALA A 87 -31.38 21.07 -46.53
N GLU A 88 -30.46 20.11 -46.37
CA GLU A 88 -30.75 18.67 -46.38
C GLU A 88 -31.30 18.25 -45.02
N ALA A 89 -30.80 18.79 -43.93
CA ALA A 89 -31.31 18.57 -42.56
C ALA A 89 -32.76 19.08 -42.35
N ALA A 90 -33.21 20.03 -43.20
CA ALA A 90 -34.58 20.56 -43.16
C ALA A 90 -35.62 19.73 -43.94
N LYS A 91 -35.21 18.64 -44.59
CA LYS A 91 -36.06 17.83 -45.51
C LYS A 91 -36.34 16.41 -45.01
N GLY A 92 -36.61 16.17 -43.76
CA GLY A 92 -37.18 14.90 -43.34
C GLY A 92 -36.41 14.16 -42.27
N GLU A 93 -37.18 13.42 -41.46
CA GLU A 93 -36.70 12.50 -40.44
C GLU A 93 -35.68 11.52 -41.02
N PRO A 94 -34.49 11.36 -40.39
CA PRO A 94 -33.52 10.38 -40.90
C PRO A 94 -34.00 8.97 -40.61
N PRO A 95 -33.86 8.02 -41.55
CA PRO A 95 -34.09 6.61 -41.27
C PRO A 95 -33.09 6.13 -40.22
N PRO A 96 -33.44 5.15 -39.35
CA PRO A 96 -32.55 4.68 -38.31
C PRO A 96 -31.27 4.12 -38.95
N VAL A 97 -30.17 4.83 -38.80
CA VAL A 97 -28.85 4.37 -39.20
C VAL A 97 -28.51 3.20 -38.28
N ARG A 98 -28.62 1.99 -38.79
CA ARG A 98 -28.02 0.80 -38.15
C ARG A 98 -26.51 0.98 -38.24
N VAL A 99 -25.96 1.62 -37.23
CA VAL A 99 -24.51 1.61 -37.02
C VAL A 99 -24.15 0.17 -36.70
N GLN A 100 -23.45 -0.48 -37.62
CA GLN A 100 -22.87 -1.80 -37.33
C GLN A 100 -21.98 -1.64 -36.09
N TYR A 101 -22.34 -2.35 -35.02
CA TYR A 101 -21.56 -2.42 -33.82
C TYR A 101 -20.18 -2.97 -34.17
N VAL A 102 -19.17 -2.12 -34.18
CA VAL A 102 -17.78 -2.54 -34.29
C VAL A 102 -17.31 -2.90 -32.91
N PRO A 103 -17.01 -4.19 -32.64
CA PRO A 103 -16.50 -4.60 -31.34
C PRO A 103 -15.31 -3.75 -30.92
N GLN A 104 -15.19 -3.50 -29.62
CA GLN A 104 -14.15 -2.62 -29.06
C GLN A 104 -12.74 -3.09 -29.44
N VAL A 105 -12.55 -4.43 -29.52
CA VAL A 105 -11.32 -5.06 -29.99
C VAL A 105 -10.96 -4.64 -31.43
N VAL A 106 -11.94 -4.58 -32.31
CA VAL A 106 -11.74 -4.17 -33.72
C VAL A 106 -11.44 -2.67 -33.82
N ARG A 107 -12.07 -1.84 -32.97
CA ARG A 107 -11.75 -0.40 -32.88
C ARG A 107 -10.32 -0.18 -32.38
N ASP A 108 -9.89 -0.94 -31.39
CA ASP A 108 -8.54 -0.82 -30.85
C ASP A 108 -7.51 -1.36 -31.83
N GLN A 109 -7.85 -2.41 -32.57
CA GLN A 109 -7.02 -2.94 -33.66
C GLN A 109 -6.88 -1.91 -34.80
N ILE A 110 -7.99 -1.37 -35.30
CA ILE A 110 -7.98 -0.31 -36.33
C ILE A 110 -7.22 0.93 -35.85
N ARG A 111 -7.40 1.32 -34.57
CA ARG A 111 -6.66 2.46 -34.00
C ARG A 111 -5.16 2.21 -33.95
N ASN A 112 -4.75 1.00 -33.60
CA ASN A 112 -3.34 0.64 -33.55
C ASN A 112 -2.74 0.51 -34.95
N GLU A 113 -3.44 -0.10 -35.91
CA GLU A 113 -3.01 -0.19 -37.32
C GLU A 113 -2.89 1.20 -37.95
N VAL A 114 -3.90 2.05 -37.79
CA VAL A 114 -3.87 3.44 -38.30
C VAL A 114 -2.74 4.25 -37.63
N ARG A 115 -2.52 4.05 -36.33
CA ARG A 115 -1.42 4.72 -35.61
C ARG A 115 -0.05 4.25 -36.12
N GLU A 116 0.13 2.95 -36.35
CA GLU A 116 1.37 2.41 -36.90
C GLU A 116 1.60 2.86 -38.34
N GLU A 117 0.57 2.86 -39.17
CA GLU A 117 0.64 3.32 -40.55
C GLU A 117 0.95 4.82 -40.68
N VAL A 118 0.29 5.65 -39.84
CA VAL A 118 0.56 7.09 -39.78
C VAL A 118 1.96 7.38 -39.27
N LEU A 119 2.43 6.65 -38.24
CA LEU A 119 3.80 6.78 -37.72
C LEU A 119 4.85 6.31 -38.73
N ALA A 120 4.59 5.20 -39.44
CA ALA A 120 5.47 4.70 -40.49
C ALA A 120 5.56 5.70 -41.66
N ARG A 121 4.44 6.28 -42.07
CA ARG A 121 4.35 7.27 -43.13
C ARG A 121 5.00 8.59 -42.75
N ALA A 122 4.79 9.06 -41.50
CA ALA A 122 5.45 10.25 -40.96
C ALA A 122 6.98 10.09 -40.89
N LYS A 123 7.46 8.89 -40.57
CA LYS A 123 8.91 8.56 -40.61
C LYS A 123 9.47 8.55 -42.04
N LEU A 124 8.74 7.99 -43.02
CA LEU A 124 9.14 7.94 -44.42
C LEU A 124 9.11 9.31 -45.11
N GLU A 125 8.12 10.11 -44.84
CA GLU A 125 7.89 11.41 -45.49
C GLU A 125 8.60 12.56 -44.77
N ARG A 126 9.39 12.28 -43.71
CA ARG A 126 10.11 13.28 -42.89
C ARG A 126 9.20 14.46 -42.51
N TRP A 127 7.94 14.19 -42.23
CA TRP A 127 7.11 15.20 -41.58
C TRP A 127 7.84 15.58 -40.33
N GLY A 128 8.30 16.84 -40.26
CA GLY A 128 8.99 17.36 -39.11
C GLY A 128 8.12 17.15 -37.89
N VAL A 129 8.28 16.02 -37.24
CA VAL A 129 7.69 15.75 -35.94
C VAL A 129 8.44 16.70 -35.00
N PRO A 130 7.85 17.84 -34.64
CA PRO A 130 8.39 18.66 -33.56
C PRO A 130 8.27 17.79 -32.33
N ASN A 131 9.34 17.26 -31.80
CA ASN A 131 9.48 16.27 -30.74
C ASN A 131 9.56 14.80 -31.23
N ALA A 132 10.44 14.48 -32.16
CA ALA A 132 11.01 13.16 -32.23
C ALA A 132 11.75 12.91 -30.91
N THR A 133 11.03 12.41 -29.89
CA THR A 133 11.64 11.95 -28.65
C THR A 133 12.69 10.91 -29.02
N ALA A 134 13.89 11.05 -28.50
CA ALA A 134 14.95 10.09 -28.77
C ALA A 134 14.45 8.67 -28.39
N GLU A 135 14.80 7.63 -29.15
CA GLU A 135 14.34 6.24 -28.92
C GLU A 135 14.51 5.75 -27.47
N TRP A 136 15.50 6.31 -26.76
CA TRP A 136 15.72 5.96 -25.36
C TRP A 136 14.60 6.43 -24.44
N THR A 137 13.86 7.49 -24.78
CA THR A 137 12.74 7.99 -23.94
C THR A 137 11.56 7.03 -23.94
N ASP A 138 11.35 6.25 -25.01
CA ASP A 138 10.32 5.23 -25.08
C ASP A 138 10.62 4.03 -24.16
N ARG A 139 11.88 3.91 -23.73
CA ARG A 139 12.35 2.88 -22.81
C ARG A 139 12.29 3.28 -21.35
N ILE A 140 11.99 4.55 -21.05
CA ILE A 140 11.95 5.08 -19.68
C ILE A 140 10.52 5.48 -19.34
N ALA A 141 9.95 4.85 -18.31
CA ALA A 141 8.69 5.24 -17.71
C ALA A 141 8.95 5.94 -16.36
N ILE A 142 8.42 7.14 -16.21
CA ILE A 142 8.45 7.89 -14.95
C ILE A 142 7.07 7.81 -14.34
N GLU A 143 6.99 7.50 -13.06
CA GLU A 143 5.76 7.44 -12.28
C GLU A 143 5.89 8.25 -11.00
N GLY A 144 4.83 8.92 -10.59
CA GLY A 144 4.81 9.67 -9.36
C GLY A 144 3.51 9.51 -8.58
N GLU A 145 3.61 9.67 -7.26
CA GLU A 145 2.47 9.70 -6.35
C GLU A 145 2.71 10.74 -5.26
N VAL A 146 1.73 11.61 -5.04
CA VAL A 146 1.68 12.48 -3.87
C VAL A 146 0.38 12.22 -3.15
N ARG A 147 0.47 11.87 -1.87
CA ARG A 147 -0.69 11.62 -1.02
C ARG A 147 -0.60 12.44 0.25
N MET A 148 -1.63 13.21 0.51
CA MET A 148 -1.84 13.86 1.80
C MET A 148 -2.88 13.09 2.59
N ARG A 149 -2.60 12.84 3.87
CA ARG A 149 -3.50 12.14 4.78
C ARG A 149 -3.74 12.95 6.03
N SER A 150 -5.01 13.18 6.36
CA SER A 150 -5.46 13.52 7.71
C SER A 150 -5.80 12.21 8.42
N GLN A 151 -5.19 11.97 9.56
CA GLN A 151 -5.41 10.78 10.37
C GLN A 151 -5.75 11.16 11.79
N VAL A 152 -6.86 10.63 12.27
CA VAL A 152 -7.39 10.81 13.62
C VAL A 152 -7.42 9.44 14.27
N ASP A 153 -6.66 9.27 15.37
CA ASP A 153 -6.64 8.03 16.14
C ASP A 153 -7.26 8.30 17.51
N ARG A 154 -8.30 7.56 17.86
CA ARG A 154 -8.99 7.60 19.16
C ARG A 154 -8.70 6.32 19.90
N LEU A 155 -8.02 6.45 21.03
CA LEU A 155 -7.63 5.34 21.87
C LEU A 155 -8.68 5.06 22.93
N GLY A 156 -8.91 3.77 23.23
CA GLY A 156 -9.90 3.39 24.22
C GLY A 156 -9.52 3.91 25.62
N THR A 157 -10.50 4.50 26.33
CA THR A 157 -10.28 5.05 27.68
C THR A 157 -9.88 4.00 28.72
N GLY A 158 -10.20 2.73 28.47
CA GLY A 158 -9.81 1.58 29.29
C GLY A 158 -8.51 0.90 28.84
N ASN A 159 -7.77 1.48 27.88
CA ASN A 159 -6.48 0.91 27.49
C ASN A 159 -5.49 0.94 28.65
N PRO A 160 -4.70 -0.14 28.87
CA PRO A 160 -3.63 -0.14 29.83
C PRO A 160 -2.61 0.97 29.53
N SER A 161 -2.07 1.58 30.58
CA SER A 161 -1.01 2.57 30.41
C SER A 161 0.28 1.91 29.93
N PRO A 162 1.20 2.66 29.31
CA PRO A 162 2.54 2.13 28.98
C PRO A 162 3.27 1.56 30.20
N GLN A 163 3.08 2.17 31.37
CA GLN A 163 3.69 1.71 32.60
C GLN A 163 3.12 0.38 33.09
N ASP A 164 1.82 0.10 32.84
CA ASP A 164 1.21 -1.19 33.19
C ASP A 164 1.84 -2.34 32.37
N PHE A 165 2.07 -2.12 31.07
CA PHE A 165 2.77 -3.09 30.22
C PHE A 165 4.22 -3.31 30.68
N LEU A 166 4.92 -2.21 31.03
CA LEU A 166 6.30 -2.31 31.53
C LEU A 166 6.35 -3.09 32.84
N ASN A 167 5.49 -2.76 33.79
CA ASN A 167 5.43 -3.43 35.08
C ASN A 167 5.10 -4.93 34.93
N ALA A 168 4.18 -5.27 34.02
CA ALA A 168 3.85 -6.67 33.74
C ALA A 168 5.04 -7.44 33.12
N SER A 169 5.89 -6.75 32.36
CA SER A 169 7.00 -7.37 31.63
C SER A 169 8.30 -7.42 32.42
N LEU A 170 8.63 -6.39 33.21
CA LEU A 170 9.90 -6.26 33.91
C LEU A 170 9.79 -6.47 35.44
N GLY A 171 8.63 -6.18 36.01
CA GLY A 171 8.41 -6.23 37.47
C GLY A 171 8.10 -7.60 38.03
N GLY A 172 7.93 -8.62 37.19
CA GLY A 172 7.58 -9.97 37.57
C GLY A 172 8.69 -10.98 37.33
N THR A 173 8.43 -12.23 37.71
CA THR A 173 9.29 -13.39 37.43
C THR A 173 9.20 -13.80 35.95
N THR A 174 8.30 -13.22 35.18
CA THR A 174 8.03 -13.58 33.78
C THR A 174 8.89 -12.77 32.83
N ARG A 175 9.44 -13.43 31.81
CA ARG A 175 10.20 -12.77 30.74
C ARG A 175 9.35 -12.38 29.54
N ALA A 176 8.02 -12.54 29.63
CA ALA A 176 7.12 -12.31 28.49
C ALA A 176 6.67 -10.85 28.39
N ALA A 177 6.62 -10.33 27.17
CA ALA A 177 6.00 -9.07 26.82
C ALA A 177 5.28 -9.19 25.49
N ASP A 178 4.10 -8.60 25.36
CA ASP A 178 3.33 -8.54 24.11
C ASP A 178 3.18 -7.14 23.55
N PHE A 179 3.64 -6.14 24.29
CA PHE A 179 3.68 -4.76 23.84
C PHE A 179 5.14 -4.31 23.77
N ALA A 180 5.64 -4.16 22.55
CA ALA A 180 7.00 -3.73 22.32
C ALA A 180 7.11 -2.21 22.37
N THR A 181 8.05 -1.74 23.16
CA THR A 181 8.44 -0.33 23.14
C THR A 181 9.58 -0.14 22.17
N GLY A 182 9.36 0.71 21.19
CA GLY A 182 10.24 0.85 20.05
C GLY A 182 11.56 1.60 20.27
N THR A 183 11.84 2.14 21.45
CA THR A 183 13.03 3.00 21.67
C THR A 183 13.70 2.75 23.02
N ALA A 184 14.98 3.12 23.11
CA ALA A 184 15.74 3.13 24.35
C ALA A 184 15.10 3.99 25.46
N THR A 185 14.24 4.94 25.11
CA THR A 185 13.47 5.75 26.06
C THR A 185 12.23 5.02 26.59
N GLY A 186 11.98 3.81 26.11
CA GLY A 186 11.02 2.88 26.66
C GLY A 186 9.56 3.23 26.39
N LEU A 187 8.69 2.52 27.07
CA LEU A 187 7.23 2.65 27.03
C LEU A 187 6.72 4.04 27.40
N ALA A 188 7.48 4.80 28.13
CA ALA A 188 7.10 6.15 28.56
C ALA A 188 6.79 7.12 27.39
N THR A 189 7.28 6.80 26.18
CA THR A 189 7.01 7.61 24.97
C THR A 189 5.94 7.01 24.06
N ALA A 190 5.52 5.77 24.30
CA ALA A 190 4.46 5.09 23.53
C ALA A 190 3.10 5.40 24.16
N SER A 191 2.37 6.38 23.65
CA SER A 191 1.01 6.64 24.14
C SER A 191 0.08 5.48 23.80
N THR A 192 -0.63 4.98 24.81
CA THR A 192 -1.68 3.96 24.68
C THR A 192 -3.07 4.49 25.00
N GLN A 193 -3.16 5.71 25.56
CA GLN A 193 -4.39 6.32 26.05
C GLN A 193 -4.67 7.68 25.42
N ASP A 194 -3.62 8.42 25.00
CA ASP A 194 -3.79 9.76 24.45
C ASP A 194 -4.16 9.70 22.97
N ASP A 195 -5.22 10.38 22.63
CA ASP A 195 -5.67 10.55 21.24
C ASP A 195 -4.62 11.27 20.40
N ARG A 196 -4.59 10.97 19.10
CA ARG A 196 -3.61 11.54 18.18
C ARG A 196 -4.27 12.02 16.91
N ASP A 197 -4.00 13.28 16.55
CA ASP A 197 -4.39 13.88 15.28
C ASP A 197 -3.12 14.22 14.49
N ARG A 198 -3.03 13.74 13.26
CA ARG A 198 -1.83 13.86 12.44
C ARG A 198 -2.15 14.21 11.00
N LEU A 199 -1.36 15.11 10.44
CA LEU A 199 -1.27 15.27 8.99
C LEU A 199 -0.02 14.53 8.50
N ARG A 200 -0.17 13.74 7.45
CA ARG A 200 0.91 12.91 6.91
C ARG A 200 1.03 13.11 5.40
N LEU A 201 2.26 13.13 4.93
CA LEU A 201 2.62 13.24 3.52
C LEU A 201 3.30 11.96 3.06
N LEU A 202 2.95 11.49 1.86
CA LEU A 202 3.70 10.51 1.11
C LEU A 202 4.00 11.13 -0.25
N ALA A 203 5.25 11.10 -0.66
CA ALA A 203 5.66 11.40 -2.02
C ALA A 203 6.53 10.26 -2.53
N ARG A 204 6.28 9.80 -3.75
CA ARG A 204 7.04 8.76 -4.45
C ARG A 204 7.38 9.25 -5.84
N LEU A 205 8.58 8.94 -6.27
CA LEU A 205 9.04 9.14 -7.65
C LEU A 205 9.75 7.88 -8.10
N GLY A 206 9.25 7.25 -9.14
CA GLY A 206 9.78 6.02 -9.72
C GLY A 206 10.24 6.23 -11.15
N ILE A 207 11.29 5.50 -11.53
CA ILE A 207 11.81 5.41 -12.88
C ILE A 207 11.98 3.92 -13.19
N ASN A 208 11.36 3.47 -14.28
CA ASN A 208 11.52 2.13 -14.80
C ASN A 208 12.13 2.24 -16.22
N ALA A 209 13.26 1.59 -16.44
CA ALA A 209 13.99 1.59 -17.70
C ALA A 209 14.03 0.19 -18.31
N LYS A 210 13.52 0.02 -19.53
CA LYS A 210 13.75 -1.17 -20.36
C LYS A 210 15.16 -1.12 -20.93
N VAL A 211 16.09 -1.85 -20.32
CA VAL A 211 17.49 -1.93 -20.76
C VAL A 211 17.59 -2.75 -22.04
N SER A 212 16.83 -3.84 -22.11
CA SER A 212 16.66 -4.69 -23.30
C SER A 212 15.22 -5.27 -23.31
N ASP A 213 14.89 -6.09 -24.31
CA ASP A 213 13.59 -6.74 -24.40
C ASP A 213 13.28 -7.64 -23.20
N SER A 214 14.33 -8.19 -22.57
CA SER A 214 14.23 -9.12 -21.44
C SER A 214 14.68 -8.52 -20.10
N VAL A 215 15.24 -7.30 -20.07
CA VAL A 215 15.79 -6.70 -18.83
C VAL A 215 15.17 -5.35 -18.55
N THR A 216 14.57 -5.22 -17.37
CA THR A 216 14.06 -3.97 -16.84
C THR A 216 14.83 -3.62 -15.56
N ALA A 217 15.29 -2.38 -15.44
CA ALA A 217 15.82 -1.83 -14.19
C ALA A 217 14.86 -0.79 -13.63
N GLY A 218 14.63 -0.81 -12.31
CA GLY A 218 13.73 0.13 -11.66
C GLY A 218 14.38 0.79 -10.44
N LEU A 219 14.12 2.08 -10.27
CA LEU A 219 14.49 2.86 -9.09
C LEU A 219 13.26 3.62 -8.61
N ARG A 220 12.95 3.57 -7.32
CA ARG A 220 11.90 4.39 -6.71
C ARG A 220 12.43 5.06 -5.44
N LEU A 221 12.21 6.35 -5.35
CA LEU A 221 12.43 7.14 -4.14
C LEU A 221 11.07 7.35 -3.45
N ALA A 222 11.07 7.39 -2.11
CA ALA A 222 9.89 7.70 -1.31
C ALA A 222 10.24 8.51 -0.07
N THR A 223 9.30 9.28 0.42
CA THR A 223 9.36 9.86 1.78
C THR A 223 9.21 8.76 2.81
N GLY A 224 9.50 9.06 4.09
CA GLY A 224 9.28 8.15 5.21
C GLY A 224 10.47 8.10 6.16
N SER A 225 10.49 7.07 7.01
CA SER A 225 11.59 6.78 7.93
C SER A 225 12.35 5.56 7.44
N ALA A 226 13.68 5.58 7.55
CA ALA A 226 14.53 4.44 7.19
C ALA A 226 14.25 3.18 8.05
N THR A 227 13.66 3.34 9.22
CA THR A 227 13.33 2.25 10.14
C THR A 227 11.89 1.76 10.05
N ASP A 228 10.98 2.51 9.41
CA ASP A 228 9.58 2.09 9.21
C ASP A 228 9.44 1.36 7.87
N ARG A 229 9.24 0.06 7.90
CA ARG A 229 9.16 -0.81 6.71
C ARG A 229 7.79 -0.84 6.08
N VAL A 230 6.77 -0.55 6.86
CA VAL A 230 5.36 -0.71 6.46
C VAL A 230 4.66 0.63 6.20
N SER A 231 5.35 1.76 6.37
CA SER A 231 4.81 3.08 6.08
C SER A 231 5.87 4.01 5.48
N ASN A 232 5.59 4.53 4.30
CA ASN A 232 6.39 5.55 3.61
C ASN A 232 5.85 6.97 3.88
N ARG A 233 5.05 7.15 4.93
CA ARG A 233 4.41 8.42 5.23
C ARG A 233 5.23 9.20 6.26
N GLN A 234 5.49 10.45 5.93
CA GLN A 234 6.11 11.43 6.82
C GLN A 234 5.04 12.21 7.58
N THR A 235 5.12 12.29 8.89
CA THR A 235 4.24 13.17 9.69
C THR A 235 4.68 14.63 9.54
N LEU A 236 3.73 15.51 9.24
CA LEU A 236 3.93 16.96 9.17
C LEU A 236 3.96 17.56 10.58
N GLY A 237 4.37 18.85 10.69
CA GLY A 237 4.43 19.51 11.99
C GLY A 237 5.78 19.39 12.69
N GLN A 238 6.86 19.21 11.94
CA GLN A 238 8.24 19.13 12.42
C GLN A 238 8.95 20.50 12.40
N ASN A 239 8.28 21.58 12.79
CA ASN A 239 8.83 22.95 12.79
C ASN A 239 9.44 23.35 11.43
N PHE A 240 8.77 22.98 10.32
CA PHE A 240 9.21 23.24 8.94
C PHE A 240 10.55 22.59 8.55
N ASN A 241 11.00 21.56 9.27
CA ASN A 241 12.17 20.79 8.92
C ASN A 241 11.99 20.11 7.54
N ARG A 242 13.10 19.93 6.82
CA ARG A 242 13.11 19.21 5.54
C ARG A 242 12.92 17.71 5.77
N TYR A 243 12.23 17.06 4.85
CA TYR A 243 12.04 15.61 4.85
C TYR A 243 13.07 14.91 3.98
N GLN A 244 13.31 13.65 4.29
CA GLN A 244 14.25 12.80 3.53
C GLN A 244 13.51 12.03 2.45
N PHE A 245 14.18 11.85 1.30
CA PHE A 245 13.85 10.85 0.31
C PHE A 245 14.76 9.63 0.49
N LEU A 246 14.16 8.45 0.54
CA LEU A 246 14.85 7.19 0.74
C LEU A 246 14.70 6.32 -0.51
N ILE A 247 15.69 5.47 -0.77
CA ILE A 247 15.57 4.44 -1.81
C ILE A 247 14.53 3.42 -1.35
N ASP A 248 13.36 3.48 -1.96
CA ASP A 248 12.24 2.59 -1.66
C ASP A 248 12.29 1.31 -2.49
N ARG A 249 12.74 1.41 -3.75
CA ARG A 249 13.05 0.27 -4.63
C ARG A 249 14.29 0.54 -5.44
N ALA A 250 15.10 -0.51 -5.67
CA ALA A 250 16.22 -0.52 -6.60
C ALA A 250 16.42 -1.98 -7.05
N PHE A 251 16.03 -2.29 -8.27
CA PHE A 251 15.97 -3.69 -8.72
C PHE A 251 16.28 -3.84 -10.20
N VAL A 252 16.67 -5.06 -10.53
CA VAL A 252 16.73 -5.56 -11.91
C VAL A 252 15.75 -6.71 -12.03
N LYS A 253 14.94 -6.69 -13.07
CA LYS A 253 14.01 -7.77 -13.45
C LYS A 253 14.44 -8.34 -14.79
N PHE A 254 14.63 -9.63 -14.84
CA PHE A 254 14.97 -10.40 -16.03
C PHE A 254 13.78 -11.27 -16.43
N GLU A 255 13.30 -11.10 -17.65
CA GLU A 255 12.15 -11.81 -18.25
C GLU A 255 12.61 -12.49 -19.55
N PRO A 256 13.28 -13.66 -19.46
CA PRO A 256 13.78 -14.37 -20.66
C PRO A 256 12.66 -14.83 -21.57
N THR A 257 11.48 -15.02 -21.02
CA THR A 257 10.26 -15.43 -21.72
C THR A 257 9.04 -14.77 -21.05
N GLU A 258 7.91 -14.74 -21.72
CA GLU A 258 6.65 -14.17 -21.19
C GLU A 258 6.13 -14.91 -19.94
N TRP A 259 6.55 -16.16 -19.75
CA TRP A 259 6.09 -17.00 -18.65
C TRP A 259 7.06 -17.09 -17.47
N ALA A 260 8.29 -16.59 -17.58
CA ALA A 260 9.30 -16.65 -16.52
C ALA A 260 9.89 -15.28 -16.23
N SER A 261 10.01 -14.92 -14.95
CA SER A 261 10.67 -13.69 -14.51
C SER A 261 11.51 -13.93 -13.26
N VAL A 262 12.66 -13.27 -13.20
CA VAL A 262 13.54 -13.23 -12.02
C VAL A 262 13.75 -11.78 -11.64
N SER A 263 13.52 -11.44 -10.38
CA SER A 263 13.78 -10.09 -9.83
C SER A 263 14.88 -10.18 -8.78
N ALA A 264 15.82 -9.25 -8.80
CA ALA A 264 16.90 -9.14 -7.83
C ALA A 264 17.08 -7.69 -7.38
N GLY A 265 17.44 -7.49 -6.10
CA GLY A 265 17.59 -6.20 -5.46
C GLY A 265 16.47 -5.92 -4.46
N ARG A 266 16.02 -4.65 -4.39
CA ARG A 266 14.89 -4.23 -3.55
C ARG A 266 13.67 -3.95 -4.43
N PHE A 267 12.68 -4.83 -4.41
CA PHE A 267 11.54 -4.82 -5.32
C PHE A 267 10.19 -4.97 -4.61
N ALA A 268 9.11 -4.79 -5.34
CA ALA A 268 7.75 -4.94 -4.83
C ALA A 268 7.47 -6.37 -4.36
N ASN A 269 6.48 -6.51 -3.48
CA ASN A 269 5.99 -7.81 -3.01
C ASN A 269 5.75 -8.78 -4.20
N PRO A 270 6.48 -9.92 -4.29
CA PRO A 270 6.31 -10.89 -5.38
C PRO A 270 5.15 -11.86 -5.13
N TRP A 271 4.57 -11.86 -3.93
CA TRP A 271 3.57 -12.84 -3.50
C TRP A 271 2.15 -12.38 -3.83
N PHE A 272 1.30 -13.32 -4.18
CA PHE A 272 -0.14 -13.11 -4.14
C PHE A 272 -0.62 -13.30 -2.69
N ALA A 273 -0.84 -12.20 -1.99
CA ALA A 273 -1.20 -12.16 -0.58
C ALA A 273 -2.08 -10.95 -0.30
N THR A 274 -2.64 -10.87 0.91
CA THR A 274 -3.34 -9.68 1.40
C THR A 274 -2.45 -8.86 2.34
N GLU A 275 -2.91 -7.66 2.69
CA GLU A 275 -2.26 -6.79 3.68
C GLU A 275 -2.19 -7.39 5.10
N MET A 276 -2.89 -8.50 5.35
CA MET A 276 -2.82 -9.22 6.61
C MET A 276 -1.47 -9.92 6.79
N LEU A 277 -0.89 -10.42 5.71
CA LEU A 277 0.41 -11.13 5.73
C LEU A 277 1.56 -10.18 5.40
N TRP A 278 1.38 -9.34 4.36
CA TRP A 278 2.40 -8.43 3.86
C TRP A 278 1.81 -7.04 3.63
N SER A 279 2.35 -6.03 4.29
CA SER A 279 1.95 -4.64 4.06
C SER A 279 2.14 -4.23 2.59
N ASP A 280 1.19 -3.48 2.04
CA ASP A 280 1.26 -2.94 0.68
C ASP A 280 2.47 -2.02 0.43
N ASN A 281 3.05 -1.46 1.51
CA ASN A 281 4.23 -0.59 1.43
C ASN A 281 5.55 -1.36 1.60
N LEU A 282 5.49 -2.65 1.95
CA LEU A 282 6.69 -3.47 2.14
C LEU A 282 7.33 -3.78 0.79
N ASN A 283 8.63 -3.55 0.70
CA ASN A 283 9.46 -4.02 -0.40
C ASN A 283 10.43 -5.10 0.10
N PHE A 284 10.76 -6.03 -0.77
CA PHE A 284 11.57 -7.21 -0.46
C PHE A 284 12.99 -7.03 -0.97
N ASP A 285 13.97 -7.27 -0.10
CA ASP A 285 15.39 -7.25 -0.42
C ASP A 285 15.86 -8.68 -0.70
N GLY A 286 16.30 -8.99 -1.92
CA GLY A 286 16.74 -10.33 -2.25
C GLY A 286 16.54 -10.74 -3.70
N VAL A 287 16.16 -12.00 -3.89
CA VAL A 287 15.92 -12.58 -5.22
C VAL A 287 14.60 -13.35 -5.20
N SER A 288 13.79 -13.16 -6.22
CA SER A 288 12.58 -13.95 -6.47
C SER A 288 12.48 -14.40 -7.92
N ALA A 289 11.94 -15.58 -8.12
CA ALA A 289 11.62 -16.12 -9.44
C ALA A 289 10.12 -16.45 -9.50
N THR A 290 9.48 -16.08 -10.59
CA THR A 290 8.07 -16.38 -10.85
C THR A 290 7.92 -17.02 -12.22
N VAL A 291 7.13 -18.10 -12.25
CA VAL A 291 6.72 -18.80 -13.48
C VAL A 291 5.21 -18.72 -13.58
N LYS A 292 4.69 -18.35 -14.75
CA LYS A 292 3.25 -18.27 -15.04
C LYS A 292 2.99 -19.02 -16.33
N MET A 293 1.95 -19.82 -16.37
CA MET A 293 1.54 -20.40 -17.65
C MET A 293 1.04 -19.30 -18.58
N PRO A 294 1.52 -19.23 -19.84
CA PRO A 294 1.03 -18.24 -20.80
C PRO A 294 -0.45 -18.48 -21.08
N ALA A 295 -1.21 -17.40 -21.19
CA ALA A 295 -2.61 -17.47 -21.59
C ALA A 295 -2.68 -17.99 -23.04
N ARG A 296 -3.38 -19.11 -23.23
CA ARG A 296 -3.72 -19.63 -24.54
C ARG A 296 -5.23 -19.45 -24.74
N ALA A 297 -5.68 -19.28 -25.96
CA ALA A 297 -7.09 -19.04 -26.29
C ALA A 297 -8.08 -20.06 -25.69
N THR A 298 -7.61 -21.26 -25.36
CA THR A 298 -8.41 -22.36 -24.78
C THR A 298 -8.18 -22.57 -23.28
N SER A 299 -7.26 -21.84 -22.64
CA SER A 299 -6.90 -22.08 -21.24
C SER A 299 -7.72 -21.20 -20.32
N THR A 300 -8.68 -21.76 -19.60
CA THR A 300 -9.45 -21.08 -18.56
C THR A 300 -8.73 -21.03 -17.20
N VAL A 301 -7.69 -21.83 -17.00
CA VAL A 301 -6.91 -21.89 -15.78
C VAL A 301 -5.45 -21.57 -16.09
N LEU A 302 -4.90 -20.58 -15.40
CA LEU A 302 -3.54 -20.08 -15.57
C LEU A 302 -2.76 -20.29 -14.26
N PRO A 303 -2.05 -21.43 -14.11
CA PRO A 303 -1.25 -21.69 -12.93
C PRO A 303 -0.01 -20.77 -12.86
N PHE A 304 0.43 -20.50 -11.66
CA PHE A 304 1.67 -19.77 -11.37
C PHE A 304 2.42 -20.39 -10.18
N ALA A 305 3.70 -20.18 -10.16
CA ALA A 305 4.55 -20.49 -9.02
C ALA A 305 5.56 -19.36 -8.80
N THR A 306 5.81 -19.03 -7.53
CA THR A 306 6.80 -18.03 -7.12
C THR A 306 7.66 -18.61 -6.01
N MET A 307 8.98 -18.38 -6.07
CA MET A 307 9.91 -18.67 -4.99
C MET A 307 10.81 -17.47 -4.73
N GLY A 308 11.32 -17.35 -3.51
CA GLY A 308 12.20 -16.24 -3.16
C GLY A 308 13.07 -16.52 -1.95
N PHE A 309 14.22 -15.84 -1.95
CA PHE A 309 15.19 -15.80 -0.86
C PHE A 309 15.48 -14.33 -0.51
N PHE A 310 15.34 -13.97 0.77
CA PHE A 310 15.44 -12.62 1.27
C PHE A 310 16.31 -12.58 2.54
N PRO A 311 17.53 -12.03 2.47
CA PRO A 311 18.34 -11.78 3.65
C PRO A 311 17.66 -10.69 4.51
N LEU A 312 17.37 -10.99 5.76
CA LEU A 312 16.78 -10.04 6.72
C LEU A 312 17.85 -9.35 7.57
N ARG A 313 18.97 -10.04 7.81
CA ARG A 313 20.14 -9.51 8.51
C ARG A 313 21.38 -10.27 8.06
N GLU A 314 22.45 -9.54 7.76
CA GLU A 314 23.75 -10.16 7.45
C GLU A 314 24.42 -10.76 8.68
N SER A 315 25.37 -11.68 8.46
CA SER A 315 26.23 -12.21 9.51
C SER A 315 27.39 -11.26 9.73
N ILE A 316 27.40 -10.59 10.87
CA ILE A 316 28.51 -9.76 11.35
C ILE A 316 28.97 -10.23 12.71
N ALA A 317 30.17 -9.82 13.15
CA ALA A 317 30.72 -10.22 14.44
C ALA A 317 29.71 -9.99 15.59
N GLY A 318 29.38 -11.05 16.32
CA GLY A 318 28.42 -11.04 17.42
C GLY A 318 26.95 -11.08 17.01
N ARG A 319 26.61 -11.22 15.71
CA ARG A 319 25.22 -11.34 15.25
C ARG A 319 25.07 -12.44 14.21
N ARG A 320 24.06 -13.29 14.36
CA ARG A 320 23.73 -14.33 13.37
C ARG A 320 22.99 -13.73 12.18
N SER A 321 23.21 -14.31 11.00
CA SER A 321 22.40 -14.00 9.82
C SER A 321 20.93 -14.40 10.05
N ARG A 322 20.02 -13.64 9.45
CA ARG A 322 18.60 -13.97 9.39
C ARG A 322 18.14 -13.98 7.95
N SER A 323 17.28 -14.89 7.60
CA SER A 323 16.73 -14.95 6.25
C SER A 323 15.29 -15.40 6.23
N LEU A 324 14.61 -15.02 5.15
CA LEU A 324 13.29 -15.50 4.78
C LEU A 324 13.40 -16.28 3.46
N VAL A 325 12.89 -17.50 3.45
CA VAL A 325 12.67 -18.30 2.24
C VAL A 325 11.18 -18.49 2.07
N GLY A 326 10.67 -18.33 0.85
CA GLY A 326 9.26 -18.52 0.57
C GLY A 326 9.04 -19.23 -0.75
N ALA A 327 7.94 -19.96 -0.82
CA ALA A 327 7.43 -20.56 -2.05
C ALA A 327 5.90 -20.43 -2.07
N GLN A 328 5.35 -20.16 -3.24
CA GLN A 328 3.92 -20.05 -3.48
C GLN A 328 3.57 -20.75 -4.78
N VAL A 329 2.46 -21.47 -4.78
CA VAL A 329 1.82 -22.02 -5.98
C VAL A 329 0.36 -21.57 -5.99
N GLY A 330 -0.17 -21.38 -7.18
CA GLY A 330 -1.56 -20.96 -7.32
C GLY A 330 -2.03 -21.00 -8.76
N ALA A 331 -3.26 -20.57 -8.96
CA ALA A 331 -3.82 -20.42 -10.29
C ALA A 331 -4.83 -19.27 -10.34
N GLN A 332 -4.97 -18.70 -11.51
CA GLN A 332 -6.06 -17.82 -11.88
C GLN A 332 -7.01 -18.63 -12.77
N TRP A 333 -8.27 -18.65 -12.40
CA TRP A 333 -9.34 -19.30 -13.14
C TRP A 333 -10.30 -18.25 -13.70
N GLU A 334 -10.40 -18.21 -15.00
CA GLU A 334 -11.37 -17.41 -15.74
C GLU A 334 -12.64 -18.24 -15.92
N ALA A 335 -13.47 -18.29 -14.87
CA ALA A 335 -14.69 -19.12 -14.83
C ALA A 335 -15.71 -18.68 -15.88
N SER A 336 -15.70 -17.40 -16.25
CA SER A 336 -16.45 -16.82 -17.37
C SER A 336 -15.80 -15.49 -17.77
N GLU A 337 -16.26 -14.87 -18.87
CA GLU A 337 -15.84 -13.53 -19.30
C GLU A 337 -16.01 -12.44 -18.22
N ARG A 338 -16.89 -12.69 -17.24
CA ARG A 338 -17.26 -11.75 -16.17
C ARG A 338 -16.90 -12.23 -14.78
N THR A 339 -16.28 -13.41 -14.65
CA THR A 339 -15.92 -14.00 -13.37
C THR A 339 -14.48 -14.49 -13.41
N ARG A 340 -13.63 -13.89 -12.60
CA ARG A 340 -12.23 -14.29 -12.42
C ARG A 340 -12.02 -14.67 -10.97
N VAL A 341 -11.42 -15.83 -10.73
CA VAL A 341 -11.04 -16.30 -9.40
C VAL A 341 -9.55 -16.58 -9.40
N ARG A 342 -8.86 -16.14 -8.38
CA ARG A 342 -7.45 -16.42 -8.16
C ARG A 342 -7.28 -17.04 -6.77
N PHE A 343 -6.46 -18.08 -6.68
CA PHE A 343 -6.11 -18.70 -5.41
C PHE A 343 -4.63 -19.04 -5.38
N GLY A 344 -4.07 -19.08 -4.17
CA GLY A 344 -2.66 -19.42 -3.96
C GLY A 344 -2.43 -19.98 -2.57
N VAL A 345 -1.50 -20.93 -2.48
CA VAL A 345 -0.96 -21.45 -1.22
C VAL A 345 0.50 -21.07 -1.16
N ALA A 346 0.89 -20.44 -0.08
CA ALA A 346 2.26 -20.01 0.17
C ALA A 346 2.79 -20.59 1.48
N HIS A 347 4.06 -20.94 1.48
CA HIS A 347 4.78 -21.35 2.69
C HIS A 347 6.03 -20.50 2.83
N TYR A 348 6.23 -19.98 4.04
CA TYR A 348 7.37 -19.11 4.36
C TYR A 348 8.14 -19.68 5.53
N ARG A 349 9.46 -19.61 5.49
CA ARG A 349 10.34 -20.03 6.57
C ARG A 349 11.27 -18.88 6.95
N TYR A 350 11.16 -18.48 8.20
CA TYR A 350 12.08 -17.51 8.80
C TYR A 350 13.19 -18.28 9.52
N ASN A 351 14.43 -18.05 9.13
CA ASN A 351 15.59 -18.67 9.73
C ASN A 351 16.21 -17.72 10.75
N ASP A 352 16.49 -18.21 11.96
CA ASP A 352 17.15 -17.51 13.07
C ASP A 352 16.45 -16.19 13.48
N LEU A 353 15.14 -16.07 13.28
CA LEU A 353 14.37 -14.89 13.68
C LEU A 353 13.96 -14.95 15.16
N GLU A 354 13.79 -16.15 15.71
CA GLU A 354 13.44 -16.35 17.10
C GLU A 354 14.51 -15.84 18.06
N GLY A 355 14.07 -15.34 19.23
CA GLY A 355 14.96 -14.94 20.32
C GLY A 355 15.56 -16.15 21.05
N ARG A 356 16.70 -15.94 21.66
CA ARG A 356 17.37 -16.85 22.60
C ARG A 356 17.93 -16.01 23.74
N VAL A 357 18.04 -16.59 24.93
CA VAL A 357 18.72 -15.92 26.04
C VAL A 357 20.21 -15.82 25.71
N ASP A 358 20.76 -14.62 25.88
CA ASP A 358 22.20 -14.43 25.76
C ASP A 358 22.94 -15.22 26.83
N PRO A 359 24.09 -15.83 26.53
CA PRO A 359 24.87 -16.56 27.53
C PRO A 359 25.36 -15.60 28.65
N ASP A 360 25.59 -16.17 29.83
CA ASP A 360 26.21 -15.43 30.93
C ASP A 360 27.59 -14.91 30.54
N PHE A 361 27.89 -13.71 31.01
CA PHE A 361 29.18 -13.09 30.76
C PHE A 361 30.23 -13.65 31.69
N ASP A 362 31.26 -14.27 31.14
CA ASP A 362 32.48 -14.62 31.86
C ASP A 362 33.49 -13.49 31.78
N ALA A 363 33.74 -12.83 32.90
CA ALA A 363 34.66 -11.70 32.97
C ALA A 363 36.13 -12.09 32.70
N VAL A 364 36.48 -13.34 32.90
CA VAL A 364 37.87 -13.85 32.75
C VAL A 364 38.16 -14.12 31.27
N SER A 365 37.29 -14.85 30.61
CA SER A 365 37.44 -15.18 29.18
C SER A 365 36.88 -14.14 28.24
N GLY A 366 36.09 -13.18 28.71
CA GLY A 366 35.32 -12.25 27.90
C GLY A 366 34.19 -12.92 27.10
N ALA A 367 33.95 -14.21 27.32
CA ALA A 367 32.87 -14.95 26.70
C ALA A 367 31.51 -14.55 27.27
N GLY A 368 30.46 -14.75 26.51
CA GLY A 368 29.08 -14.53 26.96
C GLY A 368 28.65 -13.06 26.99
N ARG A 369 29.41 -12.13 26.36
CA ARG A 369 28.95 -10.75 26.23
C ARG A 369 27.61 -10.70 25.49
N SER A 370 26.66 -9.99 26.09
CA SER A 370 25.40 -9.71 25.45
C SER A 370 25.57 -8.62 24.40
N TYR A 371 25.53 -9.01 23.11
CA TYR A 371 25.63 -8.09 21.97
C TYR A 371 24.26 -7.83 21.32
N GLY A 372 23.17 -8.34 21.89
CA GLY A 372 21.85 -8.30 21.28
C GLY A 372 21.74 -9.16 20.01
N GLN A 373 22.54 -10.22 19.90
CA GLN A 373 22.57 -11.10 18.72
C GLN A 373 21.25 -11.84 18.49
N PHE A 374 20.48 -12.05 19.54
CA PHE A 374 19.17 -12.71 19.50
C PHE A 374 18.02 -11.73 19.68
N GLU A 375 18.31 -10.45 19.74
CA GLU A 375 17.30 -9.41 19.87
C GLU A 375 16.46 -9.29 18.60
N TYR A 376 15.17 -9.18 18.75
CA TYR A 376 14.25 -8.69 17.74
C TYR A 376 14.19 -7.17 17.88
N GLU A 377 14.96 -6.48 17.07
CA GLU A 377 15.31 -5.07 17.25
C GLU A 377 14.08 -4.16 17.34
N ALA A 378 14.16 -3.11 18.15
CA ALA A 378 13.06 -2.17 18.37
C ALA A 378 12.52 -1.58 17.06
N GLY A 379 13.37 -1.30 16.08
CA GLY A 379 12.98 -0.81 14.76
C GLY A 379 12.24 -1.84 13.89
N LEU A 380 12.27 -3.14 14.24
CA LEU A 380 11.49 -4.19 13.57
C LEU A 380 10.07 -4.31 14.16
N ARG A 381 9.94 -4.10 15.46
CA ARG A 381 8.73 -4.40 16.20
C ARG A 381 7.63 -3.39 15.90
N GLN A 382 6.45 -3.88 15.54
CA GLN A 382 5.22 -3.10 15.62
C GLN A 382 4.57 -3.37 16.98
N ARG A 383 3.92 -4.52 17.15
CA ARG A 383 3.38 -5.05 18.40
C ARG A 383 2.65 -6.38 18.18
N GLY A 384 2.35 -7.08 19.28
CA GLY A 384 1.41 -8.19 19.33
C GLY A 384 2.05 -9.55 19.29
N ASN A 385 3.26 -9.72 18.77
CA ASN A 385 3.98 -10.97 18.91
C ASN A 385 4.39 -11.21 20.37
N THR A 386 4.44 -12.45 20.79
CA THR A 386 4.93 -12.85 22.11
C THR A 386 6.45 -12.63 22.18
N LEU A 387 6.87 -11.73 23.07
CA LEU A 387 8.26 -11.35 23.29
C LEU A 387 8.73 -11.83 24.67
N PHE A 388 10.03 -12.02 24.83
CA PHE A 388 10.67 -12.27 26.10
C PHE A 388 12.04 -11.59 26.16
N LEU A 389 12.56 -11.39 27.39
CA LEU A 389 13.88 -10.80 27.60
C LEU A 389 14.98 -11.77 27.17
N THR A 390 15.83 -11.33 26.25
CA THR A 390 17.00 -12.09 25.80
C THR A 390 18.27 -11.79 26.59
N ASN A 391 18.22 -10.83 27.49
CA ASN A 391 19.32 -10.50 28.39
C ASN A 391 19.75 -11.75 29.16
N ASN A 392 21.04 -11.85 29.47
CA ASN A 392 21.53 -12.95 30.28
C ASN A 392 21.00 -12.88 31.72
N PRO A 393 20.99 -14.03 32.48
CA PRO A 393 20.47 -14.06 33.82
C PRO A 393 21.18 -13.13 34.79
N ALA A 394 22.49 -12.91 34.64
CA ALA A 394 23.25 -11.99 35.51
C ALA A 394 22.85 -10.53 35.30
N GLU A 395 22.62 -10.08 34.06
CA GLU A 395 22.09 -8.74 33.77
C GLU A 395 20.71 -8.54 34.41
N ILE A 396 19.84 -9.55 34.32
CA ILE A 396 18.49 -9.49 34.90
C ILE A 396 18.57 -9.44 36.42
N ALA A 397 19.42 -10.23 37.05
CA ALA A 397 19.63 -10.28 38.50
C ALA A 397 20.26 -8.96 39.04
N GLY A 398 21.08 -8.30 38.24
CA GLY A 398 21.70 -7.02 38.57
C GLY A 398 20.76 -5.79 38.52
N GLY A 399 19.49 -5.98 38.17
CA GLY A 399 18.50 -4.90 38.04
C GLY A 399 18.48 -4.31 36.62
N LEU A 400 17.67 -4.89 35.76
CA LEU A 400 17.54 -4.48 34.37
C LEU A 400 16.71 -3.19 34.25
N THR A 401 17.30 -2.17 33.67
CA THR A 401 16.59 -0.92 33.33
C THR A 401 15.93 -1.04 31.92
N PRO A 402 14.84 -0.30 31.64
CA PRO A 402 14.12 -0.40 30.37
C PRO A 402 15.00 -0.16 29.13
N ASP A 403 15.99 0.73 29.23
CA ASP A 403 16.95 1.05 28.16
C ASP A 403 17.94 -0.08 27.86
N LYS A 404 18.16 -0.97 28.81
CA LYS A 404 19.03 -2.14 28.66
C LYS A 404 18.26 -3.41 28.30
N ALA A 405 16.94 -3.40 28.42
CA ALA A 405 16.10 -4.55 28.12
C ALA A 405 16.14 -4.89 26.62
N ARG A 406 16.50 -6.14 26.32
CA ARG A 406 16.55 -6.68 24.96
C ARG A 406 15.46 -7.73 24.80
N TRP A 407 14.66 -7.56 23.78
CA TRP A 407 13.47 -8.37 23.54
C TRP A 407 13.67 -9.28 22.32
N GLY A 408 13.35 -10.54 22.43
CA GLY A 408 13.35 -11.51 21.35
C GLY A 408 11.98 -12.12 21.15
N LEU A 409 11.72 -12.63 19.94
CA LEU A 409 10.51 -13.39 19.65
C LEU A 409 10.51 -14.74 20.38
N ALA A 410 9.43 -15.02 21.09
CA ALA A 410 9.30 -16.28 21.83
C ALA A 410 8.95 -17.45 20.89
N SER A 411 8.26 -17.21 19.79
CA SER A 411 7.86 -18.19 18.80
C SER A 411 8.85 -18.28 17.64
N ARG A 412 8.98 -19.46 17.03
CA ARG A 412 9.51 -19.63 15.67
C ARG A 412 8.40 -19.37 14.65
N PHE A 413 8.77 -18.98 13.43
CA PHE A 413 7.80 -18.67 12.40
C PHE A 413 8.04 -19.45 11.11
N GLN A 414 7.04 -20.26 10.76
CA GLN A 414 6.89 -20.96 9.47
C GLN A 414 5.43 -20.87 9.03
N PRO A 415 4.95 -19.67 8.66
CA PRO A 415 3.56 -19.49 8.26
C PRO A 415 3.27 -20.12 6.90
N THR A 416 2.13 -20.83 6.85
CA THR A 416 1.50 -21.28 5.61
C THR A 416 0.24 -20.45 5.42
N ALA A 417 0.08 -19.83 4.24
CA ALA A 417 -1.04 -18.97 3.91
C ALA A 417 -1.84 -19.53 2.73
N LEU A 418 -3.16 -19.45 2.83
CA LEU A 418 -4.11 -19.67 1.74
C LEU A 418 -4.74 -18.33 1.41
N THR A 419 -4.55 -17.85 0.18
CA THR A 419 -5.09 -16.57 -0.31
C THR A 419 -6.06 -16.84 -1.45
N MET A 420 -7.21 -16.16 -1.44
CA MET A 420 -8.22 -16.21 -2.50
C MET A 420 -8.66 -14.79 -2.86
N ALA A 421 -8.94 -14.58 -4.16
CA ALA A 421 -9.58 -13.37 -4.65
C ALA A 421 -10.56 -13.75 -5.78
N ALA A 422 -11.72 -13.10 -5.80
CA ALA A 422 -12.72 -13.28 -6.85
C ALA A 422 -13.23 -11.91 -7.31
N GLU A 423 -13.38 -11.75 -8.61
CA GLU A 423 -13.91 -10.56 -9.26
C GLU A 423 -15.12 -10.91 -10.10
N PHE A 424 -16.21 -10.15 -9.92
CA PHE A 424 -17.48 -10.35 -10.63
C PHE A 424 -17.85 -9.04 -11.33
N SER A 425 -17.79 -9.02 -12.66
CA SER A 425 -18.11 -7.87 -13.53
C SER A 425 -19.50 -7.97 -14.16
N HIS A 426 -20.43 -8.68 -13.52
CA HIS A 426 -21.81 -8.86 -14.01
C HIS A 426 -22.64 -7.58 -13.97
N PHE A 427 -22.23 -6.60 -13.15
CA PHE A 427 -22.94 -5.34 -12.91
C PHE A 427 -22.25 -4.15 -13.56
N SER A 428 -21.67 -4.35 -14.77
CA SER A 428 -20.97 -3.26 -15.48
C SER A 428 -21.76 -1.94 -15.46
N PRO A 429 -21.14 -0.81 -15.11
CA PRO A 429 -19.70 -0.58 -14.96
C PRO A 429 -19.13 -0.98 -13.59
N PHE A 430 -19.90 -1.54 -12.68
CA PHE A 430 -19.48 -1.89 -11.34
C PHE A 430 -18.93 -3.32 -11.28
N VAL A 431 -17.94 -3.50 -10.42
CA VAL A 431 -17.30 -4.78 -10.12
C VAL A 431 -17.47 -5.09 -8.64
N ILE A 432 -17.82 -6.33 -8.33
CA ILE A 432 -17.75 -6.86 -6.97
C ILE A 432 -16.42 -7.60 -6.85
N GLY A 433 -15.56 -7.18 -5.94
CA GLY A 433 -14.34 -7.87 -5.57
C GLY A 433 -14.46 -8.50 -4.19
N LEU A 434 -14.07 -9.76 -4.07
CA LEU A 434 -13.95 -10.46 -2.80
C LEU A 434 -12.53 -10.96 -2.64
N SER A 435 -11.91 -10.76 -1.49
CA SER A 435 -10.60 -11.32 -1.17
C SER A 435 -10.59 -11.87 0.25
N GLY A 436 -9.82 -12.92 0.46
CA GLY A 436 -9.67 -13.53 1.77
C GLY A 436 -8.32 -14.21 1.90
N GLU A 437 -7.84 -14.29 3.13
CA GLU A 437 -6.60 -14.96 3.48
C GLU A 437 -6.73 -15.66 4.82
N TYR A 438 -6.20 -16.87 4.88
CA TYR A 438 -6.01 -17.64 6.11
C TYR A 438 -4.54 -17.95 6.25
N VAL A 439 -3.97 -17.74 7.43
CA VAL A 439 -2.58 -18.03 7.73
C VAL A 439 -2.46 -18.83 9.01
N ARG A 440 -1.52 -19.80 9.05
CA ARG A 440 -1.18 -20.57 10.24
C ARG A 440 0.33 -20.75 10.36
N ASN A 441 0.87 -20.41 11.50
CA ASN A 441 2.27 -20.65 11.84
C ASN A 441 2.45 -22.11 12.28
N GLY A 442 3.08 -22.92 11.42
CA GLY A 442 3.33 -24.34 11.68
C GLY A 442 4.48 -24.62 12.67
N ALA A 443 5.38 -23.64 12.88
CA ALA A 443 6.49 -23.75 13.81
C ALA A 443 6.17 -23.28 15.24
N PHE A 444 4.92 -22.89 15.50
CA PHE A 444 4.48 -22.47 16.81
C PHE A 444 4.45 -23.67 17.79
N ASP A 445 5.25 -23.57 18.87
CA ASP A 445 5.33 -24.57 19.91
C ASP A 445 5.18 -23.92 21.31
N ARG A 446 4.14 -24.31 22.03
CA ARG A 446 3.85 -23.79 23.38
C ARG A 446 4.90 -24.20 24.42
N GLN A 447 5.52 -25.35 24.27
CA GLN A 447 6.56 -25.80 25.20
C GLN A 447 7.84 -24.99 25.02
N GLU A 448 8.23 -24.71 23.80
CA GLU A 448 9.34 -23.80 23.53
C GLU A 448 9.09 -22.39 24.05
N ILE A 449 7.85 -21.86 23.85
CA ILE A 449 7.45 -20.55 24.39
C ILE A 449 7.53 -20.57 25.92
N LEU A 450 7.01 -21.61 26.58
CA LEU A 450 7.12 -21.79 28.03
C LEU A 450 8.59 -21.81 28.48
N ALA A 451 9.44 -22.59 27.81
CA ALA A 451 10.86 -22.67 28.14
C ALA A 451 11.58 -21.32 28.02
N ARG A 452 11.22 -20.47 27.01
CA ARG A 452 11.80 -19.14 26.80
C ARG A 452 11.25 -18.07 27.75
N THR A 453 9.94 -18.10 27.96
CA THR A 453 9.25 -17.07 28.74
C THR A 453 9.14 -17.38 30.23
N GLY A 454 9.18 -18.65 30.61
CA GLY A 454 8.86 -19.11 31.94
C GLY A 454 7.36 -19.10 32.27
N VAL A 455 6.49 -18.81 31.29
CA VAL A 455 5.05 -18.65 31.47
C VAL A 455 4.27 -19.52 30.51
N ASN A 456 3.26 -20.23 31.03
CA ASN A 456 2.32 -20.98 30.19
C ASN A 456 1.30 -20.01 29.55
N LEU A 457 1.60 -19.55 28.34
CA LEU A 457 0.78 -18.62 27.60
C LEU A 457 -0.35 -19.33 26.86
N THR A 458 -1.45 -19.61 27.55
CA THR A 458 -2.61 -20.32 26.98
C THR A 458 -3.32 -19.51 25.90
N ASP A 459 -3.18 -18.18 25.93
CA ASP A 459 -3.87 -17.24 25.03
C ASP A 459 -3.07 -16.88 23.77
N ALA A 460 -1.83 -17.35 23.65
CA ALA A 460 -1.07 -17.20 22.42
C ALA A 460 -1.77 -17.93 21.25
N ARG A 461 -1.82 -17.28 20.09
CA ARG A 461 -2.55 -17.75 18.91
C ARG A 461 -1.64 -17.72 17.67
N ASN A 462 -1.61 -18.85 16.97
CA ASN A 462 -0.71 -19.08 15.84
C ASN A 462 -1.41 -19.04 14.46
N TYR A 463 -2.60 -18.50 14.37
CA TYR A 463 -3.34 -18.40 13.11
C TYR A 463 -4.00 -17.04 12.95
N GLY A 464 -4.39 -16.74 11.73
CA GLY A 464 -5.13 -15.53 11.38
C GLY A 464 -6.05 -15.77 10.20
N ALA A 465 -7.10 -14.96 10.09
CA ALA A 465 -8.01 -14.94 8.96
C ALA A 465 -8.47 -13.51 8.69
N GLY A 466 -8.60 -13.19 7.41
CA GLY A 466 -9.11 -11.88 6.98
C GLY A 466 -9.91 -12.00 5.70
N MET A 467 -10.86 -11.08 5.52
CA MET A 467 -11.60 -10.96 4.28
C MET A 467 -11.90 -9.49 3.99
N ARG A 468 -12.04 -9.18 2.70
CA ARG A 468 -12.43 -7.86 2.20
C ARG A 468 -13.39 -8.03 1.03
N ALA A 469 -14.44 -7.23 1.03
CA ALA A 469 -15.34 -7.04 -0.11
C ALA A 469 -15.17 -5.62 -0.65
N THR A 470 -15.22 -5.47 -1.96
CA THR A 470 -15.23 -4.18 -2.67
C THR A 470 -16.40 -4.13 -3.65
N PHE A 471 -16.96 -2.95 -3.84
CA PHE A 471 -18.03 -2.70 -4.80
C PHE A 471 -17.84 -1.34 -5.44
N GLY A 472 -17.93 -1.27 -6.76
CA GLY A 472 -17.78 -0.03 -7.53
C GLY A 472 -16.82 -0.20 -8.71
N ALA A 473 -16.09 0.85 -9.07
CA ALA A 473 -15.08 0.77 -10.10
C ALA A 473 -13.93 -0.17 -9.66
N GLN A 474 -13.43 -1.01 -10.58
CA GLN A 474 -12.30 -1.91 -10.29
C GLN A 474 -11.06 -1.11 -9.85
N GLN A 475 -10.80 0.00 -10.52
CA GLN A 475 -9.82 1.01 -10.15
C GLN A 475 -10.44 2.39 -10.35
N VAL A 476 -10.38 3.23 -9.34
CA VAL A 476 -10.84 4.61 -9.45
C VAL A 476 -9.72 5.42 -10.10
N ARG A 477 -9.92 5.86 -11.35
CA ARG A 477 -8.95 6.66 -12.12
C ARG A 477 -9.53 7.93 -12.68
N ASN A 478 -10.83 7.93 -12.99
CA ASN A 478 -11.50 9.05 -13.64
C ASN A 478 -12.43 9.77 -12.66
N ALA A 479 -12.77 11.01 -12.98
CA ALA A 479 -13.76 11.77 -12.23
C ALA A 479 -15.12 11.02 -12.21
N GLY A 480 -15.77 11.01 -11.04
CA GLY A 480 -17.07 10.36 -10.86
C GLY A 480 -17.02 8.87 -10.58
N GLU A 481 -15.89 8.19 -10.80
CA GLU A 481 -15.73 6.80 -10.39
C GLU A 481 -15.63 6.69 -8.87
N TRP A 482 -16.16 5.61 -8.32
CA TRP A 482 -16.10 5.36 -6.89
C TRP A 482 -15.97 3.88 -6.57
N GLN A 483 -15.45 3.59 -5.39
CA GLN A 483 -15.35 2.24 -4.86
C GLN A 483 -15.61 2.24 -3.35
N LEU A 484 -16.47 1.33 -2.90
CA LEU A 484 -16.69 1.02 -1.49
C LEU A 484 -15.88 -0.22 -1.11
N SER A 485 -15.45 -0.29 0.14
CA SER A 485 -14.77 -1.45 0.70
C SER A 485 -15.21 -1.72 2.13
N LEU A 486 -15.35 -3.01 2.46
CA LEU A 486 -15.59 -3.49 3.81
C LEU A 486 -14.68 -4.68 4.08
N GLY A 487 -14.00 -4.68 5.21
CA GLY A 487 -13.08 -5.75 5.59
C GLY A 487 -13.20 -6.13 7.05
N TYR A 488 -12.86 -7.38 7.34
CA TYR A 488 -12.68 -7.91 8.67
C TYR A 488 -11.37 -8.66 8.75
N ARG A 489 -10.63 -8.48 9.86
CA ARG A 489 -9.38 -9.20 10.15
C ARG A 489 -9.40 -9.73 11.59
N TRP A 490 -8.92 -10.94 11.75
CA TRP A 490 -8.56 -11.55 13.01
C TRP A 490 -7.16 -12.16 12.86
N LEU A 491 -6.16 -11.60 13.52
CA LEU A 491 -4.76 -12.02 13.40
C LEU A 491 -4.17 -12.31 14.78
N GLY A 492 -3.90 -13.58 15.05
CA GLY A 492 -3.34 -14.06 16.31
C GLY A 492 -1.95 -13.50 16.60
N SER A 493 -1.54 -13.58 17.89
CA SER A 493 -0.26 -13.02 18.35
C SER A 493 0.94 -13.55 17.58
N ASP A 494 1.00 -14.86 17.35
CA ASP A 494 2.18 -15.53 16.79
C ASP A 494 1.86 -16.24 15.46
N ALA A 495 0.88 -15.71 14.72
CA ALA A 495 0.55 -16.21 13.39
C ALA A 495 1.64 -15.87 12.36
N VAL A 496 2.17 -14.65 12.43
CA VAL A 496 3.21 -14.10 11.56
C VAL A 496 4.08 -13.11 12.34
N PRO A 497 5.29 -12.78 11.89
CA PRO A 497 6.06 -11.69 12.48
C PRO A 497 5.36 -10.34 12.27
N ASP A 498 5.22 -9.56 13.32
CA ASP A 498 4.54 -8.26 13.34
C ASP A 498 5.23 -7.20 12.47
N ALA A 499 6.53 -7.34 12.24
CA ALA A 499 7.35 -6.40 11.46
C ALA A 499 6.85 -6.13 10.05
N PHE A 500 6.12 -7.07 9.44
CA PHE A 500 5.85 -7.08 8.00
C PHE A 500 4.37 -6.90 7.64
N VAL A 501 3.48 -6.94 8.64
CA VAL A 501 2.04 -6.79 8.44
C VAL A 501 1.63 -5.33 8.29
N ASP A 502 0.39 -5.09 7.82
CA ASP A 502 -0.16 -3.75 7.71
C ASP A 502 -0.11 -2.96 9.03
N GLY A 503 0.28 -1.70 8.93
CA GLY A 503 0.45 -0.78 10.06
C GLY A 503 -0.77 0.08 10.39
N ASP A 504 -1.90 -0.05 9.71
CA ASP A 504 -3.05 0.85 9.89
C ASP A 504 -4.09 0.31 10.89
N LEU A 505 -4.54 -0.96 10.75
CA LEU A 505 -5.56 -1.52 11.64
C LEU A 505 -5.04 -1.68 13.07
N GLY A 506 -5.69 -1.02 14.01
CA GLY A 506 -5.29 -1.01 15.42
C GLY A 506 -3.90 -0.43 15.66
N LEU A 507 -3.38 0.43 14.78
CA LEU A 507 -2.02 0.97 14.72
C LEU A 507 -0.95 -0.10 14.44
N GLY A 508 -1.31 -1.18 13.73
CA GLY A 508 -0.41 -2.18 13.22
C GLY A 508 -0.15 -3.39 14.10
N GLY A 509 0.61 -4.32 13.56
CA GLY A 509 1.07 -5.52 14.24
C GLY A 509 0.09 -6.70 14.20
N THR A 510 0.36 -7.67 15.07
CA THR A 510 -0.43 -8.89 15.26
C THR A 510 -1.29 -8.80 16.52
N ASN A 511 -1.89 -9.89 16.96
CA ASN A 511 -2.79 -9.96 18.12
C ASN A 511 -3.95 -8.93 18.02
N VAL A 512 -4.48 -8.75 16.83
CA VAL A 512 -5.49 -7.73 16.52
C VAL A 512 -6.67 -8.33 15.76
N ARG A 513 -7.89 -7.91 16.12
CA ARG A 513 -9.11 -8.13 15.34
C ARG A 513 -9.83 -6.81 15.13
N GLY A 514 -10.50 -6.69 13.99
CA GLY A 514 -11.21 -5.45 13.72
C GLY A 514 -11.85 -5.42 12.36
N VAL A 515 -12.55 -4.33 12.13
CA VAL A 515 -13.26 -4.03 10.88
C VAL A 515 -12.62 -2.81 10.22
N THR A 516 -12.67 -2.79 8.90
CA THR A 516 -12.29 -1.65 8.07
C THR A 516 -13.42 -1.33 7.12
N ALA A 517 -13.77 -0.07 6.99
CA ALA A 517 -14.69 0.42 5.98
C ALA A 517 -14.02 1.55 5.20
N GLY A 518 -14.26 1.64 3.90
CA GLY A 518 -13.64 2.68 3.09
C GLY A 518 -14.48 3.06 1.88
N VAL A 519 -14.29 4.29 1.44
CA VAL A 519 -14.79 4.80 0.18
C VAL A 519 -13.67 5.56 -0.51
N VAL A 520 -13.54 5.37 -1.81
CA VAL A 520 -12.63 6.13 -2.68
C VAL A 520 -13.48 6.75 -3.79
N TYR A 521 -13.24 8.01 -4.09
CA TYR A 521 -13.93 8.76 -5.13
C TYR A 521 -12.92 9.47 -6.03
N GLY A 522 -13.09 9.36 -7.34
CA GLY A 522 -12.30 10.06 -8.35
C GLY A 522 -12.78 11.50 -8.51
N VAL A 523 -11.94 12.46 -8.15
CA VAL A 523 -12.24 13.89 -8.27
C VAL A 523 -11.88 14.40 -9.65
N ALA A 524 -10.76 13.92 -10.19
CA ALA A 524 -10.27 14.19 -11.52
C ALA A 524 -9.51 12.96 -12.02
N ARG A 525 -9.00 13.02 -13.24
CA ARG A 525 -8.13 11.97 -13.76
C ARG A 525 -6.92 11.80 -12.84
N ASP A 526 -6.67 10.56 -12.42
CA ASP A 526 -5.59 10.14 -11.52
C ASP A 526 -5.54 10.90 -10.17
N THR A 527 -6.66 11.57 -9.79
CA THR A 527 -6.83 12.30 -8.53
C THR A 527 -7.99 11.72 -7.75
N GLN A 528 -7.74 11.25 -6.52
CA GLN A 528 -8.69 10.52 -5.71
C GLN A 528 -8.81 11.12 -4.31
N LEU A 529 -10.04 11.14 -3.79
CA LEU A 529 -10.34 11.39 -2.39
C LEU A 529 -10.76 10.06 -1.75
N GLY A 530 -10.16 9.71 -0.62
CA GLY A 530 -10.44 8.48 0.12
C GLY A 530 -10.84 8.77 1.56
N LEU A 531 -11.80 8.01 2.08
CA LEU A 531 -12.11 7.93 3.51
C LEU A 531 -11.97 6.48 3.94
N ARG A 532 -11.23 6.23 5.04
CA ARG A 532 -11.12 4.91 5.67
C ARG A 532 -11.42 5.03 7.16
N LEU A 533 -12.25 4.14 7.65
CA LEU A 533 -12.59 3.95 9.05
C LEU A 533 -12.07 2.59 9.49
N LEU A 534 -11.30 2.55 10.56
CA LEU A 534 -10.69 1.33 11.08
C LEU A 534 -11.00 1.23 12.57
N SER A 535 -11.55 0.11 13.00
CA SER A 535 -11.79 -0.18 14.42
C SER A 535 -11.07 -1.49 14.76
N GLY A 536 -10.01 -1.39 15.54
CA GLY A 536 -9.16 -2.50 15.95
C GLY A 536 -9.10 -2.68 17.46
N ARG A 537 -9.03 -3.93 17.91
CA ARG A 537 -8.78 -4.26 19.32
C ARG A 537 -7.91 -5.51 19.43
N THR A 538 -7.14 -5.62 20.52
CA THR A 538 -6.40 -6.85 20.80
C THR A 538 -7.34 -8.03 21.02
N ILE A 539 -6.89 -9.21 20.60
CA ILE A 539 -7.64 -10.48 20.79
C ILE A 539 -7.47 -10.97 22.22
N SER A 540 -6.23 -11.08 22.64
CA SER A 540 -5.80 -11.52 23.97
C SER A 540 -4.42 -10.96 24.25
N SER A 541 -4.01 -10.89 25.51
CA SER A 541 -2.64 -10.57 25.85
C SER A 541 -2.05 -11.67 26.69
N PRO A 542 -1.03 -12.37 26.21
CA PRO A 542 -0.36 -13.39 27.01
C PRO A 542 0.20 -12.84 28.33
N THR A 543 0.59 -11.58 28.36
CA THR A 543 1.08 -10.91 29.57
C THR A 543 -0.02 -10.39 30.49
N MET A 544 -1.25 -10.23 29.97
CA MET A 544 -2.39 -9.78 30.79
C MET A 544 -2.87 -10.83 31.80
N GLN A 545 -2.41 -12.08 31.72
CA GLN A 545 -2.65 -13.09 32.77
C GLN A 545 -2.12 -12.62 34.14
N ALA A 546 -1.21 -11.65 34.18
CA ALA A 546 -0.69 -11.04 35.41
C ALA A 546 -1.59 -9.93 36.00
N GLY A 547 -2.83 -9.76 35.54
CA GLY A 547 -3.79 -8.82 36.14
C GLY A 547 -4.15 -7.58 35.35
N LEU A 548 -3.62 -7.38 34.13
CA LEU A 548 -4.07 -6.34 33.21
C LEU A 548 -5.45 -6.75 32.65
N LYS A 549 -6.50 -6.03 33.02
CA LYS A 549 -7.89 -6.43 32.75
C LYS A 549 -8.43 -6.01 31.41
N ASP A 550 -7.83 -5.01 30.76
CA ASP A 550 -8.47 -4.38 29.62
C ASP A 550 -7.71 -4.60 28.31
N ARG A 551 -8.50 -4.74 27.25
CA ARG A 551 -8.00 -4.95 25.89
C ARG A 551 -7.71 -3.61 25.27
N TYR A 552 -6.51 -3.45 24.72
CA TYR A 552 -6.16 -2.29 23.94
C TYR A 552 -7.06 -2.16 22.70
N SER A 553 -7.66 -1.00 22.53
CA SER A 553 -8.55 -0.71 21.40
C SER A 553 -8.22 0.65 20.77
N VAL A 554 -8.39 0.74 19.46
CA VAL A 554 -8.17 1.96 18.68
C VAL A 554 -9.21 2.07 17.59
N PHE A 555 -9.77 3.26 17.46
CA PHE A 555 -10.53 3.68 16.29
C PHE A 555 -9.70 4.69 15.52
N SER A 556 -9.51 4.47 14.21
CA SER A 556 -8.79 5.38 13.34
C SER A 556 -9.68 5.84 12.18
N MET A 557 -9.68 7.13 11.91
CA MET A 557 -10.26 7.74 10.72
C MET A 557 -9.14 8.32 9.86
N GLN A 558 -9.14 8.01 8.58
CA GLN A 558 -8.15 8.49 7.62
C GLN A 558 -8.85 9.12 6.43
N VAL A 559 -8.48 10.34 6.10
CA VAL A 559 -8.92 11.04 4.89
C VAL A 559 -7.69 11.27 4.01
N ASP A 560 -7.69 10.72 2.82
CA ASP A 560 -6.61 10.76 1.85
C ASP A 560 -6.98 11.61 0.64
N LEU A 561 -6.11 12.53 0.24
CA LEU A 561 -6.05 13.09 -1.10
C LEU A 561 -4.85 12.46 -1.80
N ASN A 562 -5.09 11.75 -2.90
CA ASN A 562 -4.06 11.04 -3.66
C ASN A 562 -4.03 11.52 -5.10
N VAL A 563 -2.86 11.95 -5.56
CA VAL A 563 -2.59 12.39 -6.95
C VAL A 563 -1.49 11.49 -7.51
N ARG A 564 -1.72 10.94 -8.70
CA ARG A 564 -0.75 10.15 -9.46
C ARG A 564 -0.45 10.80 -10.79
N PHE A 565 0.76 10.60 -11.30
CA PHE A 565 1.19 11.13 -12.60
C PHE A 565 2.26 10.25 -13.22
#